data_25078c927549e41470efda8d4876290e
#
_entry.id   25078c927549e41470efda8d4876290e
#
_cell.length_a   1.000
_cell.length_b   1.000
_cell.length_c   1.000
_cell.angle_alpha   90.00
_cell.angle_beta   90.00
_cell.angle_gamma   90.00
#
_symmetry.space_group_name_H-M   'P 1'
#
loop_
_entity.id
_entity.type
_entity.pdbx_description
1 polymer ?
#
loop_
_entity_poly.entity_id
_entity_poly.type
_entity_poly.pdbx_seq_one_letter_code
_entity_poly.pdbx_strand_id
1 'polypeptide(L)'
;MKLLYYNWIQFDNREGIGGGVNVYQKNLIEYLVNNTDDEVYFLSSGWAYDAFNQSTRIEKTDNIFSKTNRCHTYEVINSTIMSPAFENHMNPGRYVKDLDTVNIFAKFIKEFGPFDVIHFNNMEGISINVLKLKKIFPNTKFIVSIHNYQLICPLVQYFQDNTNKICNDFHAGTDCLNCAFNRPKYKDYAKRASRYWILHTKFKIVKPISDLLIKFKCIDKSRELMGGAETMKAEKYQLYRRYNIEQLNKYADAVLSVSQRTAEIMMERGLKPEKSKVLYIGTKVAEAQVGKSIAHKGSVLTIAYLGYKRIDKGFYFLLEALSLLDTRIASKVNLVLAVRGATVEEVYSKVPNISKVTIFNGYSHHELKHILNDVDLGVIPVLWEDNLPQVSIEMVSMGVPILCSSFGGASELCGDNDFVFEGGNSIDFINKLSKFVEHPNLIDKYWGKAMKLKTMGINYRDLMQIYE
;
A
#
# COMPACT_ATOMS: atom_id res chain seq x y z
N MET A 1 -2.82 13.78 -23.30
CA MET A 1 -2.05 12.53 -23.48
C MET A 1 -3.00 11.33 -23.42
N LYS A 2 -2.60 10.19 -23.97
CA LYS A 2 -3.30 8.91 -23.81
C LYS A 2 -2.54 8.05 -22.80
N LEU A 3 -3.12 7.87 -21.61
CA LEU A 3 -2.46 7.29 -20.43
C LEU A 3 -3.06 5.94 -20.09
N LEU A 4 -2.21 4.91 -19.90
CA LEU A 4 -2.62 3.63 -19.32
C LEU A 4 -2.07 3.49 -17.91
N TYR A 5 -2.96 3.46 -16.92
CA TYR A 5 -2.64 3.13 -15.53
C TYR A 5 -2.91 1.67 -15.25
N TYR A 6 -2.03 1.07 -14.48
CA TYR A 6 -2.18 -0.31 -14.00
C TYR A 6 -2.15 -0.38 -12.48
N ASN A 7 -3.06 -1.16 -11.91
CA ASN A 7 -3.01 -1.65 -10.53
C ASN A 7 -3.68 -3.03 -10.47
N TRP A 8 -3.39 -3.81 -9.43
CA TRP A 8 -3.98 -5.13 -9.26
C TRP A 8 -5.49 -5.11 -8.96
N ILE A 9 -6.04 -3.98 -8.51
CA ILE A 9 -7.46 -3.78 -8.21
C ILE A 9 -7.97 -2.50 -8.87
N GLN A 10 -9.24 -2.47 -9.22
CA GLN A 10 -9.91 -1.28 -9.76
C GLN A 10 -9.86 -0.11 -8.77
N PHE A 11 -9.59 1.11 -9.28
CA PHE A 11 -9.43 2.31 -8.44
C PHE A 11 -10.71 2.70 -7.70
N ASP A 12 -11.88 2.35 -8.22
CA ASP A 12 -13.20 2.65 -7.65
C ASP A 12 -13.90 1.42 -7.07
N ASN A 13 -13.10 0.38 -6.68
CA ASN A 13 -13.69 -0.82 -6.11
C ASN A 13 -14.51 -0.52 -4.85
N ARG A 14 -15.73 -1.10 -4.82
CA ARG A 14 -16.70 -0.86 -3.73
C ARG A 14 -16.38 -1.61 -2.43
N GLU A 15 -15.39 -2.48 -2.44
CA GLU A 15 -15.04 -3.31 -1.28
C GLU A 15 -14.03 -2.63 -0.35
N GLY A 16 -13.49 -1.49 -0.73
CA GLY A 16 -12.50 -0.76 0.06
C GLY A 16 -11.16 -1.51 0.21
N ILE A 17 -10.88 -2.44 -0.72
CA ILE A 17 -9.59 -3.15 -0.78
C ILE A 17 -8.58 -2.37 -1.62
N GLY A 18 -7.28 -2.67 -1.44
CA GLY A 18 -6.19 -2.02 -2.19
C GLY A 18 -5.40 -0.99 -1.38
N GLY A 19 -5.84 -0.67 -0.16
CA GLY A 19 -5.10 0.19 0.76
C GLY A 19 -4.81 1.59 0.23
N GLY A 20 -3.74 2.21 0.73
CA GLY A 20 -3.35 3.58 0.38
C GLY A 20 -3.07 3.82 -1.11
N VAL A 21 -2.56 2.81 -1.82
CA VAL A 21 -2.32 2.88 -3.27
C VAL A 21 -3.63 3.11 -4.03
N ASN A 22 -4.68 2.41 -3.63
CA ASN A 22 -5.99 2.55 -4.28
C ASN A 22 -6.60 3.93 -4.04
N VAL A 23 -6.44 4.48 -2.83
CA VAL A 23 -6.87 5.85 -2.48
C VAL A 23 -6.12 6.87 -3.35
N TYR A 24 -4.79 6.74 -3.45
CA TYR A 24 -3.97 7.61 -4.30
C TYR A 24 -4.43 7.56 -5.76
N GLN A 25 -4.60 6.35 -6.33
CA GLN A 25 -5.01 6.20 -7.72
C GLN A 25 -6.39 6.76 -8.00
N LYS A 26 -7.35 6.53 -7.11
CA LYS A 26 -8.68 7.13 -7.24
C LYS A 26 -8.60 8.65 -7.30
N ASN A 27 -7.82 9.26 -6.39
CA ASN A 27 -7.63 10.70 -6.37
C ASN A 27 -6.94 11.22 -7.64
N LEU A 28 -5.92 10.50 -8.13
CA LEU A 28 -5.21 10.88 -9.36
C LEU A 28 -6.12 10.80 -10.59
N ILE A 29 -6.85 9.69 -10.78
CA ILE A 29 -7.75 9.52 -11.92
C ILE A 29 -8.88 10.52 -11.88
N GLU A 30 -9.45 10.79 -10.70
CA GLU A 30 -10.47 11.82 -10.52
C GLU A 30 -9.92 13.22 -10.87
N TYR A 31 -8.68 13.52 -10.48
CA TYR A 31 -8.02 14.77 -10.85
C TYR A 31 -7.86 14.88 -12.38
N LEU A 32 -7.33 13.84 -13.02
CA LEU A 32 -7.14 13.79 -14.48
C LEU A 32 -8.46 14.01 -15.23
N VAL A 33 -9.50 13.27 -14.89
CA VAL A 33 -10.80 13.35 -15.58
C VAL A 33 -11.45 14.72 -15.42
N ASN A 34 -11.28 15.38 -14.27
CA ASN A 34 -11.96 16.65 -13.98
C ASN A 34 -11.15 17.89 -14.39
N ASN A 35 -9.82 17.80 -14.49
CA ASN A 35 -8.94 18.98 -14.64
C ASN A 35 -8.03 18.96 -15.86
N THR A 36 -8.05 17.89 -16.68
CA THR A 36 -7.21 17.77 -17.88
C THR A 36 -8.02 17.23 -19.05
N ASP A 37 -7.42 17.28 -20.25
CA ASP A 37 -7.98 16.66 -21.45
C ASP A 37 -7.37 15.28 -21.73
N ASP A 38 -6.66 14.69 -20.78
CA ASP A 38 -6.04 13.39 -20.92
C ASP A 38 -7.09 12.26 -21.04
N GLU A 39 -6.83 11.33 -21.93
CA GLU A 39 -7.61 10.10 -22.08
C GLU A 39 -7.00 9.02 -21.20
N VAL A 40 -7.77 8.54 -20.22
CA VAL A 40 -7.30 7.61 -19.20
C VAL A 40 -7.83 6.20 -19.46
N TYR A 41 -6.93 5.25 -19.59
CA TYR A 41 -7.21 3.82 -19.53
C TYR A 41 -6.73 3.27 -18.19
N PHE A 42 -7.49 2.36 -17.62
CA PHE A 42 -7.12 1.68 -16.40
C PHE A 42 -7.30 0.17 -16.56
N LEU A 43 -6.26 -0.58 -16.26
CA LEU A 43 -6.27 -2.05 -16.32
C LEU A 43 -5.93 -2.63 -14.95
N SER A 44 -6.74 -3.58 -14.47
CA SER A 44 -6.43 -4.39 -13.27
C SER A 44 -6.27 -5.87 -13.62
N SER A 45 -5.61 -6.64 -12.74
CA SER A 45 -5.35 -8.06 -12.95
C SER A 45 -5.10 -8.82 -11.65
N GLY A 46 -5.47 -10.11 -11.66
CA GLY A 46 -5.12 -11.04 -10.59
C GLY A 46 -6.15 -11.16 -9.47
N TRP A 47 -7.27 -10.45 -9.56
CA TRP A 47 -8.33 -10.48 -8.56
C TRP A 47 -9.59 -11.19 -9.03
N ALA A 48 -9.98 -11.07 -10.30
CA ALA A 48 -11.21 -11.63 -10.85
C ALA A 48 -10.99 -13.01 -11.50
N TYR A 49 -11.79 -13.98 -11.09
CA TYR A 49 -11.73 -15.37 -11.58
C TYR A 49 -13.12 -15.87 -11.95
N ASP A 50 -13.25 -16.37 -13.20
CA ASP A 50 -14.44 -17.03 -13.69
C ASP A 50 -14.22 -18.55 -13.68
N ALA A 51 -14.97 -19.28 -12.86
CA ALA A 51 -14.85 -20.73 -12.72
C ALA A 51 -15.39 -21.51 -13.93
N PHE A 52 -16.25 -20.89 -14.74
CA PHE A 52 -16.91 -21.58 -15.87
C PHE A 52 -16.17 -21.33 -17.18
N ASN A 53 -15.83 -20.09 -17.50
CA ASN A 53 -14.94 -19.79 -18.61
C ASN A 53 -13.53 -19.48 -18.08
N GLN A 54 -12.67 -20.48 -18.04
CA GLN A 54 -11.34 -20.39 -17.46
C GLN A 54 -10.29 -19.74 -18.36
N SER A 55 -10.67 -19.29 -19.57
CA SER A 55 -9.73 -18.57 -20.46
C SER A 55 -9.30 -17.24 -19.86
N THR A 56 -8.01 -16.93 -19.96
CA THR A 56 -7.49 -15.60 -19.61
C THR A 56 -7.94 -14.60 -20.68
N ARG A 57 -8.65 -13.55 -20.27
CA ARG A 57 -9.22 -12.55 -21.17
C ARG A 57 -9.32 -11.20 -20.50
N ILE A 58 -9.54 -10.14 -21.29
CA ILE A 58 -9.80 -8.79 -20.79
C ILE A 58 -11.30 -8.50 -20.96
N GLU A 59 -11.89 -7.96 -19.92
CA GLU A 59 -13.27 -7.48 -19.93
C GLU A 59 -13.31 -6.00 -19.58
N LYS A 60 -14.21 -5.25 -20.26
CA LYS A 60 -14.50 -3.87 -19.91
C LYS A 60 -15.31 -3.84 -18.60
N THR A 61 -14.98 -2.91 -17.73
CA THR A 61 -15.68 -2.71 -16.47
C THR A 61 -16.36 -1.33 -16.43
N ASP A 62 -17.38 -1.20 -15.61
CA ASP A 62 -17.98 0.11 -15.32
C ASP A 62 -17.18 0.82 -14.22
N ASN A 63 -17.13 2.14 -14.29
CA ASN A 63 -16.53 3.00 -13.28
C ASN A 63 -17.35 4.27 -13.05
N ILE A 64 -17.02 5.02 -12.00
CA ILE A 64 -17.76 6.26 -11.63
C ILE A 64 -17.69 7.35 -12.72
N PHE A 65 -16.75 7.25 -13.65
CA PHE A 65 -16.57 8.19 -14.77
C PHE A 65 -17.00 7.62 -16.13
N SER A 66 -17.67 6.47 -16.19
CA SER A 66 -18.06 5.82 -17.47
C SER A 66 -18.87 6.72 -18.42
N LYS A 67 -19.53 7.75 -17.88
CA LYS A 67 -20.30 8.72 -18.68
C LYS A 67 -19.44 9.80 -19.35
N THR A 68 -18.18 9.94 -18.98
CA THR A 68 -17.32 11.04 -19.48
C THR A 68 -16.64 10.72 -20.81
N ASN A 69 -16.65 9.47 -21.26
CA ASN A 69 -15.87 8.95 -22.41
C ASN A 69 -14.38 9.25 -22.36
N ARG A 70 -13.83 9.65 -21.19
CA ARG A 70 -12.41 9.93 -21.00
C ARG A 70 -11.71 8.96 -20.04
N CYS A 71 -12.49 8.10 -19.38
CA CYS A 71 -11.96 7.11 -18.46
C CYS A 71 -12.52 5.72 -18.79
N HIS A 72 -11.64 4.83 -19.23
CA HIS A 72 -11.97 3.49 -19.69
C HIS A 72 -11.33 2.46 -18.77
N THR A 73 -12.12 1.62 -18.13
CA THR A 73 -11.64 0.61 -17.18
C THR A 73 -11.81 -0.81 -17.71
N TYR A 74 -10.80 -1.64 -17.44
CA TYR A 74 -10.74 -3.02 -17.87
C TYR A 74 -10.14 -3.90 -16.76
N GLU A 75 -10.49 -5.17 -16.78
CA GLU A 75 -9.96 -6.16 -15.85
C GLU A 75 -9.56 -7.44 -16.58
N VAL A 76 -8.39 -7.98 -16.22
CA VAL A 76 -7.94 -9.29 -16.69
C VAL A 76 -8.64 -10.36 -15.85
N ILE A 77 -9.48 -11.15 -16.50
CA ILE A 77 -10.17 -12.28 -15.89
C ILE A 77 -9.30 -13.53 -16.03
N ASN A 78 -9.23 -14.35 -14.98
CA ASN A 78 -8.40 -15.55 -14.90
C ASN A 78 -6.91 -15.32 -15.17
N SER A 79 -6.36 -14.23 -14.60
CA SER A 79 -4.92 -14.03 -14.63
C SER A 79 -4.19 -15.25 -14.09
N THR A 80 -3.10 -15.62 -14.73
CA THR A 80 -2.20 -16.68 -14.28
C THR A 80 -1.38 -16.29 -13.05
N ILE A 81 -1.33 -14.99 -12.73
CA ILE A 81 -0.69 -14.43 -11.54
C ILE A 81 -1.75 -13.80 -10.65
N MET A 82 -1.79 -14.23 -9.39
CA MET A 82 -2.76 -13.72 -8.41
C MET A 82 -2.33 -12.40 -7.79
N SER A 83 -3.32 -11.67 -7.31
CA SER A 83 -3.17 -10.49 -6.45
C SER A 83 -4.00 -10.67 -5.16
N PRO A 84 -3.59 -10.08 -4.05
CA PRO A 84 -2.30 -9.40 -3.85
C PRO A 84 -1.11 -10.35 -3.96
N ALA A 85 0.09 -9.81 -4.20
CA ALA A 85 1.28 -10.60 -4.56
C ALA A 85 1.72 -11.63 -3.52
N PHE A 86 1.46 -11.41 -2.22
CA PHE A 86 1.81 -12.37 -1.16
C PHE A 86 1.16 -13.76 -1.38
N GLU A 87 0.08 -13.84 -2.13
CA GLU A 87 -0.53 -15.12 -2.49
C GLU A 87 0.32 -15.96 -3.43
N ASN A 88 1.29 -15.34 -4.11
CA ASN A 88 2.25 -16.01 -5.00
C ASN A 88 3.56 -16.40 -4.29
N HIS A 89 3.68 -16.12 -2.98
CA HIS A 89 4.92 -16.39 -2.24
C HIS A 89 5.39 -17.84 -2.37
N MET A 90 4.48 -18.79 -2.44
CA MET A 90 4.80 -20.22 -2.59
C MET A 90 5.42 -20.57 -3.95
N ASN A 91 5.24 -19.74 -4.96
CA ASN A 91 5.77 -19.97 -6.31
C ASN A 91 6.30 -18.69 -6.98
N PRO A 92 7.39 -18.10 -6.45
CA PRO A 92 7.98 -16.90 -7.04
C PRO A 92 8.53 -17.13 -8.45
N GLY A 93 8.88 -18.38 -8.79
CA GLY A 93 9.35 -18.75 -10.12
C GLY A 93 8.29 -18.58 -11.22
N ARG A 94 7.02 -18.77 -10.90
CA ARG A 94 5.91 -18.53 -11.83
C ARG A 94 5.86 -17.08 -12.28
N TYR A 95 6.02 -16.16 -11.34
CA TYR A 95 6.02 -14.72 -11.60
C TYR A 95 7.09 -14.31 -12.63
N VAL A 96 8.27 -14.95 -12.55
CA VAL A 96 9.39 -14.72 -13.47
C VAL A 96 9.17 -15.33 -14.85
N LYS A 97 8.49 -16.47 -14.92
CA LYS A 97 8.33 -17.26 -16.16
C LYS A 97 7.06 -16.95 -16.95
N ASP A 98 6.09 -16.29 -16.33
CA ASP A 98 4.78 -16.06 -16.94
C ASP A 98 4.87 -15.23 -18.24
N LEU A 99 4.25 -15.72 -19.27
CA LEU A 99 4.08 -15.05 -20.57
C LEU A 99 2.61 -14.78 -20.91
N ASP A 100 1.68 -15.41 -20.23
CA ASP A 100 0.25 -15.26 -20.53
C ASP A 100 -0.24 -13.85 -20.21
N THR A 101 0.15 -13.30 -19.04
CA THR A 101 -0.17 -11.90 -18.73
C THR A 101 0.52 -10.92 -19.68
N VAL A 102 1.75 -11.24 -20.15
CA VAL A 102 2.46 -10.43 -21.16
C VAL A 102 1.72 -10.40 -22.48
N ASN A 103 1.26 -11.56 -22.95
CA ASN A 103 0.54 -11.68 -24.22
C ASN A 103 -0.81 -10.95 -24.16
N ILE A 104 -1.54 -11.09 -23.05
CA ILE A 104 -2.80 -10.38 -22.83
C ILE A 104 -2.56 -8.85 -22.81
N PHE A 105 -1.53 -8.41 -22.09
CA PHE A 105 -1.19 -6.99 -22.01
C PHE A 105 -0.76 -6.43 -23.38
N ALA A 106 0.01 -7.19 -24.16
CA ALA A 106 0.40 -6.83 -25.52
C ALA A 106 -0.80 -6.68 -26.45
N LYS A 107 -1.78 -7.59 -26.37
CA LYS A 107 -3.05 -7.49 -27.13
C LYS A 107 -3.80 -6.22 -26.75
N PHE A 108 -3.89 -5.91 -25.44
CA PHE A 108 -4.55 -4.71 -24.95
C PHE A 108 -3.90 -3.43 -25.51
N ILE A 109 -2.57 -3.34 -25.48
CA ILE A 109 -1.87 -2.16 -26.03
C ILE A 109 -2.11 -2.03 -27.54
N LYS A 110 -2.13 -3.14 -28.29
CA LYS A 110 -2.38 -3.12 -29.74
C LYS A 110 -3.82 -2.68 -30.08
N GLU A 111 -4.79 -3.09 -29.27
CA GLU A 111 -6.21 -2.81 -29.49
C GLU A 111 -6.57 -1.36 -29.13
N PHE A 112 -6.08 -0.88 -27.99
CA PHE A 112 -6.47 0.41 -27.43
C PHE A 112 -5.41 1.51 -27.53
N GLY A 113 -4.17 1.17 -27.88
CA GLY A 113 -3.07 2.14 -28.05
C GLY A 113 -3.09 2.86 -29.40
N PRO A 114 -2.02 3.61 -29.75
CA PRO A 114 -0.82 3.78 -28.94
C PRO A 114 -1.09 4.57 -27.66
N PHE A 115 -0.37 4.25 -26.59
CA PHE A 115 -0.34 5.02 -25.36
C PHE A 115 0.94 5.87 -25.32
N ASP A 116 0.84 7.10 -24.85
CA ASP A 116 2.01 7.94 -24.57
C ASP A 116 2.79 7.38 -23.36
N VAL A 117 2.04 6.99 -22.33
CA VAL A 117 2.60 6.45 -21.09
C VAL A 117 1.80 5.23 -20.61
N ILE A 118 2.53 4.23 -20.14
CA ILE A 118 2.01 3.11 -19.36
C ILE A 118 2.61 3.21 -17.97
N HIS A 119 1.79 3.49 -16.97
CA HIS A 119 2.23 3.68 -15.59
C HIS A 119 1.70 2.55 -14.68
N PHE A 120 2.61 1.70 -14.25
CA PHE A 120 2.34 0.64 -13.29
C PHE A 120 2.47 1.18 -11.86
N ASN A 121 1.37 1.33 -11.15
CA ASN A 121 1.41 1.77 -9.74
C ASN A 121 1.79 0.63 -8.78
N ASN A 122 1.80 -0.59 -9.26
CA ASN A 122 2.52 -1.76 -8.76
C ASN A 122 2.55 -2.84 -9.83
N MET A 123 3.23 -3.95 -9.56
CA MET A 123 3.35 -5.06 -10.49
C MET A 123 2.63 -6.32 -9.99
N GLU A 124 1.73 -6.19 -8.99
CA GLU A 124 0.91 -7.30 -8.53
C GLU A 124 -0.09 -7.73 -9.59
N GLY A 125 -0.34 -9.02 -9.73
CA GLY A 125 -1.31 -9.57 -10.69
C GLY A 125 -0.83 -9.69 -12.13
N ILE A 126 0.40 -9.23 -12.45
CA ILE A 126 1.06 -9.42 -13.76
C ILE A 126 2.54 -9.75 -13.58
N SER A 127 3.15 -10.34 -14.60
CA SER A 127 4.60 -10.59 -14.61
C SER A 127 5.39 -9.31 -14.88
N ILE A 128 6.54 -9.16 -14.23
CA ILE A 128 7.51 -8.12 -14.57
C ILE A 128 7.92 -8.15 -16.06
N ASN A 129 7.74 -9.28 -16.73
CA ASN A 129 8.03 -9.43 -18.15
C ASN A 129 7.21 -8.51 -19.07
N VAL A 130 6.10 -7.92 -18.60
CA VAL A 130 5.34 -6.92 -19.35
C VAL A 130 6.20 -5.71 -19.73
N LEU A 131 7.24 -5.40 -18.95
CA LEU A 131 8.18 -4.33 -19.26
C LEU A 131 8.98 -4.60 -20.54
N LYS A 132 9.15 -5.87 -20.96
CA LYS A 132 9.80 -6.23 -22.25
C LYS A 132 9.03 -5.73 -23.46
N LEU A 133 7.74 -5.40 -23.30
CA LEU A 133 6.92 -4.78 -24.35
C LEU A 133 7.45 -3.41 -24.77
N LYS A 134 8.30 -2.76 -23.98
CA LYS A 134 9.06 -1.57 -24.39
C LYS A 134 9.81 -1.77 -25.72
N LYS A 135 10.26 -2.99 -26.00
CA LYS A 135 10.91 -3.31 -27.29
C LYS A 135 9.94 -3.26 -28.48
N ILE A 136 8.67 -3.55 -28.25
CA ILE A 136 7.61 -3.57 -29.27
C ILE A 136 6.98 -2.18 -29.42
N PHE A 137 6.91 -1.44 -28.30
CA PHE A 137 6.32 -0.11 -28.21
C PHE A 137 7.38 0.91 -27.74
N PRO A 138 8.41 1.20 -28.56
CA PRO A 138 9.57 2.01 -28.12
C PRO A 138 9.21 3.46 -27.80
N ASN A 139 8.18 4.01 -28.42
CA ASN A 139 7.73 5.39 -28.24
C ASN A 139 6.85 5.58 -26.98
N THR A 140 6.31 4.50 -26.41
CA THR A 140 5.54 4.54 -25.18
C THR A 140 6.47 4.56 -23.97
N LYS A 141 6.29 5.47 -23.03
CA LYS A 141 7.04 5.47 -21.76
C LYS A 141 6.48 4.42 -20.80
N PHE A 142 7.36 3.63 -20.21
CA PHE A 142 7.05 2.60 -19.23
C PHE A 142 7.54 3.05 -17.85
N ILE A 143 6.61 3.46 -16.99
CA ILE A 143 6.88 3.99 -15.65
C ILE A 143 6.40 3.00 -14.60
N VAL A 144 7.19 2.78 -13.56
CA VAL A 144 6.84 1.88 -12.44
C VAL A 144 6.92 2.63 -11.14
N SER A 145 5.82 2.72 -10.38
CA SER A 145 5.83 3.25 -9.02
C SER A 145 5.99 2.16 -7.97
N ILE A 146 6.79 2.44 -6.96
CA ILE A 146 7.06 1.55 -5.83
C ILE A 146 6.21 2.01 -4.64
N HIS A 147 5.00 1.47 -4.55
CA HIS A 147 4.10 1.68 -3.41
C HIS A 147 4.19 0.57 -2.36
N ASN A 148 4.88 -0.51 -2.68
CA ASN A 148 5.20 -1.62 -1.79
C ASN A 148 6.45 -2.35 -2.30
N TYR A 149 6.97 -3.28 -1.54
CA TYR A 149 8.21 -3.99 -1.87
C TYR A 149 8.00 -5.29 -2.64
N GLN A 150 6.87 -5.49 -3.31
CA GLN A 150 6.55 -6.72 -4.02
C GLN A 150 7.68 -7.19 -4.95
N LEU A 151 8.38 -6.29 -5.63
CA LEU A 151 9.44 -6.64 -6.57
C LEU A 151 10.72 -7.18 -5.90
N ILE A 152 10.92 -6.90 -4.62
CA ILE A 152 12.07 -7.38 -3.83
C ILE A 152 11.67 -8.28 -2.66
N CYS A 153 10.37 -8.40 -2.37
CA CYS A 153 9.83 -9.26 -1.32
C CYS A 153 8.51 -9.89 -1.76
N PRO A 154 8.43 -11.21 -2.00
CA PRO A 154 7.18 -11.87 -2.41
C PRO A 154 6.03 -11.74 -1.41
N LEU A 155 6.33 -11.42 -0.13
CA LEU A 155 5.33 -11.10 0.89
C LEU A 155 4.95 -9.61 0.93
N VAL A 156 5.47 -8.81 0.00
CA VAL A 156 5.10 -7.40 -0.21
C VAL A 156 5.69 -6.42 0.81
N GLN A 157 5.82 -6.80 2.08
CA GLN A 157 6.09 -5.88 3.18
C GLN A 157 7.56 -5.68 3.53
N TYR A 158 8.48 -6.49 2.97
CA TYR A 158 9.90 -6.41 3.34
C TYR A 158 10.13 -6.60 4.85
N PHE A 159 9.28 -7.45 5.46
CA PHE A 159 9.20 -7.73 6.88
C PHE A 159 9.09 -9.24 7.09
N GLN A 160 9.85 -9.78 8.04
CA GLN A 160 9.85 -11.21 8.36
C GLN A 160 8.79 -11.47 9.44
N ASP A 161 7.67 -12.06 9.06
CA ASP A 161 6.56 -12.34 9.98
C ASP A 161 6.93 -13.29 11.12
N ASN A 162 7.89 -14.20 10.89
CA ASN A 162 8.32 -15.19 11.87
C ASN A 162 9.23 -14.61 12.97
N THR A 163 9.95 -13.53 12.66
CA THR A 163 10.87 -12.87 13.61
C THR A 163 10.40 -11.48 14.03
N ASN A 164 9.35 -10.94 13.38
CA ASN A 164 8.85 -9.58 13.55
C ASN A 164 9.94 -8.51 13.33
N LYS A 165 10.82 -8.73 12.33
CA LYS A 165 11.93 -7.83 12.00
C LYS A 165 11.92 -7.44 10.52
N ILE A 166 12.52 -6.30 10.22
CA ILE A 166 12.79 -5.87 8.85
C ILE A 166 13.71 -6.88 8.16
N CYS A 167 13.44 -7.19 6.89
CA CYS A 167 14.19 -8.14 6.09
C CYS A 167 15.45 -7.49 5.49
N ASN A 168 16.43 -7.12 6.32
CA ASN A 168 17.68 -6.53 5.86
C ASN A 168 18.52 -7.52 5.05
N ASP A 169 18.55 -8.77 5.49
CA ASP A 169 19.12 -9.89 4.76
C ASP A 169 18.11 -11.03 4.64
N PHE A 170 18.06 -11.65 3.49
CA PHE A 170 17.18 -12.80 3.23
C PHE A 170 17.99 -14.09 3.00
N HIS A 171 19.32 -14.06 3.27
CA HIS A 171 20.26 -15.16 3.19
C HIS A 171 20.08 -16.00 1.91
N ALA A 172 20.24 -15.33 0.75
CA ALA A 172 20.05 -15.91 -0.58
C ALA A 172 18.69 -16.61 -0.79
N GLY A 173 17.65 -16.21 -0.03
CA GLY A 173 16.30 -16.76 -0.10
C GLY A 173 16.00 -17.82 0.97
N THR A 174 16.95 -18.23 1.79
CA THR A 174 16.75 -19.25 2.84
C THR A 174 15.72 -18.77 3.86
N ASP A 175 15.80 -17.51 4.30
CA ASP A 175 14.85 -16.95 5.26
C ASP A 175 13.43 -16.88 4.71
N CYS A 176 13.28 -16.75 3.38
CA CYS A 176 11.96 -16.75 2.76
C CYS A 176 11.23 -18.07 2.89
N LEU A 177 11.95 -19.19 3.05
CA LEU A 177 11.34 -20.50 3.28
C LEU A 177 10.63 -20.59 4.63
N ASN A 178 11.10 -19.79 5.60
CA ASN A 178 10.60 -19.77 6.98
C ASN A 178 9.71 -18.54 7.25
N CYS A 179 9.61 -17.59 6.33
CA CYS A 179 8.67 -16.48 6.44
C CYS A 179 7.24 -16.99 6.51
N ALA A 180 6.42 -16.38 7.35
CA ALA A 180 5.06 -16.84 7.62
C ALA A 180 4.16 -16.81 6.37
N PHE A 181 3.21 -17.69 6.37
CA PHE A 181 2.48 -18.08 5.18
C PHE A 181 0.99 -18.03 5.39
N ASN A 182 0.37 -17.02 4.91
CA ASN A 182 -1.03 -17.14 4.50
C ASN A 182 -1.05 -17.83 3.13
N ARG A 183 -1.05 -19.18 3.13
CA ARG A 183 -1.20 -19.95 1.90
C ARG A 183 -2.57 -19.66 1.31
N PRO A 184 -2.66 -19.28 0.02
CA PRO A 184 -3.95 -19.19 -0.64
C PRO A 184 -4.65 -20.54 -0.55
N LYS A 185 -5.88 -20.53 -0.03
CA LYS A 185 -6.70 -21.72 0.08
C LYS A 185 -7.65 -21.75 -1.11
N TYR A 186 -8.05 -22.94 -1.57
CA TYR A 186 -9.05 -23.06 -2.63
C TYR A 186 -10.32 -22.23 -2.35
N LYS A 187 -10.63 -21.99 -1.07
CA LYS A 187 -11.74 -21.13 -0.62
C LYS A 187 -11.59 -19.67 -1.09
N ASP A 188 -10.37 -19.17 -1.23
CA ASP A 188 -10.12 -17.80 -1.67
C ASP A 188 -10.41 -17.67 -3.16
N TYR A 189 -10.05 -18.66 -3.97
CA TYR A 189 -10.43 -18.72 -5.37
C TYR A 189 -11.93 -18.89 -5.56
N ALA A 190 -12.54 -19.79 -4.80
CA ALA A 190 -13.98 -20.01 -4.85
C ALA A 190 -14.74 -18.72 -4.50
N LYS A 191 -14.29 -17.99 -3.49
CA LYS A 191 -14.86 -16.68 -3.12
C LYS A 191 -14.74 -15.65 -4.25
N ARG A 192 -13.58 -15.57 -4.91
CA ARG A 192 -13.35 -14.63 -6.04
C ARG A 192 -14.17 -15.01 -7.25
N ALA A 193 -14.25 -16.30 -7.59
CA ALA A 193 -15.06 -16.80 -8.70
C ALA A 193 -16.57 -16.60 -8.45
N SER A 194 -17.04 -16.85 -7.22
CA SER A 194 -18.43 -16.57 -6.82
C SER A 194 -18.76 -15.09 -6.95
N ARG A 195 -17.81 -14.23 -6.52
CA ARG A 195 -17.97 -12.78 -6.61
C ARG A 195 -18.04 -12.30 -8.05
N TYR A 196 -17.14 -12.78 -8.91
CA TYR A 196 -17.18 -12.48 -10.34
C TYR A 196 -18.57 -12.80 -10.92
N TRP A 197 -19.09 -13.99 -10.63
CA TRP A 197 -20.39 -14.43 -11.07
C TRP A 197 -21.54 -13.55 -10.55
N ILE A 198 -21.52 -13.17 -9.28
CA ILE A 198 -22.52 -12.29 -8.67
C ILE A 198 -22.53 -10.91 -9.33
N LEU A 199 -21.37 -10.41 -9.71
CA LEU A 199 -21.24 -9.08 -10.32
C LEU A 199 -21.64 -9.06 -11.81
N HIS A 200 -21.35 -10.15 -12.55
CA HIS A 200 -21.50 -10.19 -14.01
C HIS A 200 -22.75 -10.94 -14.48
N THR A 201 -23.44 -11.70 -13.61
CA THR A 201 -24.66 -12.41 -13.97
C THR A 201 -25.89 -11.82 -13.29
N LYS A 202 -26.95 -11.61 -14.09
CA LYS A 202 -28.27 -11.19 -13.58
C LYS A 202 -29.01 -12.27 -12.75
N PHE A 203 -28.43 -13.46 -12.63
CA PHE A 203 -29.03 -14.61 -11.96
C PHE A 203 -28.73 -14.63 -10.45
N LYS A 204 -29.50 -13.88 -9.67
CA LYS A 204 -29.41 -13.89 -8.19
C LYS A 204 -30.00 -15.17 -7.54
N ILE A 205 -30.55 -16.10 -8.29
CA ILE A 205 -31.50 -17.13 -7.78
C ILE A 205 -30.85 -18.50 -7.51
N VAL A 206 -29.61 -18.79 -7.93
CA VAL A 206 -29.06 -20.17 -7.86
C VAL A 206 -27.80 -20.22 -6.98
N LYS A 207 -27.83 -19.57 -5.84
CA LYS A 207 -26.66 -19.45 -4.94
C LYS A 207 -26.11 -20.79 -4.39
N PRO A 208 -26.89 -21.77 -3.91
CA PRO A 208 -26.30 -22.94 -3.26
C PRO A 208 -25.72 -23.98 -4.24
N ILE A 209 -26.30 -24.16 -5.42
CA ILE A 209 -25.82 -25.14 -6.42
C ILE A 209 -24.59 -24.59 -7.16
N SER A 210 -24.61 -23.30 -7.48
CA SER A 210 -23.44 -22.63 -8.09
C SER A 210 -22.23 -22.63 -7.17
N ASP A 211 -22.40 -22.41 -5.86
CA ASP A 211 -21.32 -22.43 -4.88
C ASP A 211 -20.64 -23.80 -4.78
N LEU A 212 -21.39 -24.90 -4.92
CA LEU A 212 -20.83 -26.24 -4.90
C LEU A 212 -20.03 -26.54 -6.18
N LEU A 213 -20.57 -26.22 -7.36
CA LEU A 213 -19.91 -26.40 -8.65
C LEU A 213 -18.65 -25.53 -8.79
N ILE A 214 -18.73 -24.28 -8.29
CA ILE A 214 -17.59 -23.35 -8.24
C ILE A 214 -16.48 -23.92 -7.36
N LYS A 215 -16.82 -24.50 -6.19
CA LYS A 215 -15.82 -25.11 -5.30
C LYS A 215 -15.02 -26.22 -5.98
N PHE A 216 -15.66 -27.13 -6.70
CA PHE A 216 -14.97 -28.22 -7.41
C PHE A 216 -14.04 -27.69 -8.50
N LYS A 217 -14.50 -26.79 -9.36
CA LYS A 217 -13.67 -26.20 -10.42
C LYS A 217 -12.53 -25.34 -9.88
N CYS A 218 -12.73 -24.64 -8.76
CA CYS A 218 -11.70 -23.81 -8.14
C CYS A 218 -10.58 -24.62 -7.46
N ILE A 219 -10.82 -25.89 -7.05
CA ILE A 219 -9.79 -26.74 -6.46
C ILE A 219 -8.67 -26.99 -7.48
N ASP A 220 -9.00 -27.37 -8.70
CA ASP A 220 -8.00 -27.66 -9.73
C ASP A 220 -7.25 -26.39 -10.15
N LYS A 221 -7.96 -25.29 -10.36
CA LYS A 221 -7.33 -24.00 -10.68
C LYS A 221 -6.43 -23.51 -9.55
N SER A 222 -6.83 -23.67 -8.28
CA SER A 222 -6.00 -23.30 -7.13
C SER A 222 -4.71 -24.12 -7.07
N ARG A 223 -4.79 -25.45 -7.35
CA ARG A 223 -3.61 -26.32 -7.42
C ARG A 223 -2.67 -25.90 -8.54
N GLU A 224 -3.19 -25.60 -9.72
CA GLU A 224 -2.43 -25.10 -10.85
C GLU A 224 -1.71 -23.77 -10.50
N LEU A 225 -2.44 -22.81 -9.93
CA LEU A 225 -1.91 -21.51 -9.54
C LEU A 225 -0.89 -21.58 -8.39
N MET A 226 -1.02 -22.54 -7.48
CA MET A 226 -0.05 -22.80 -6.41
C MET A 226 1.20 -23.57 -6.89
N GLY A 227 1.27 -23.97 -8.15
CA GLY A 227 2.45 -24.62 -8.73
C GLY A 227 2.60 -26.10 -8.42
N GLY A 228 1.53 -26.79 -8.04
CA GLY A 228 1.56 -28.22 -7.73
C GLY A 228 2.51 -28.55 -6.56
N ALA A 229 3.15 -29.73 -6.60
CA ALA A 229 4.10 -30.18 -5.59
C ALA A 229 5.54 -29.65 -5.83
N GLU A 230 5.70 -28.48 -6.51
CA GLU A 230 7.03 -27.92 -6.72
C GLU A 230 7.67 -27.56 -5.38
N THR A 231 8.80 -28.20 -5.08
CA THR A 231 9.53 -27.97 -3.82
C THR A 231 9.96 -26.52 -3.74
N MET A 232 9.62 -25.84 -2.64
CA MET A 232 10.12 -24.50 -2.36
C MET A 232 11.65 -24.57 -2.23
N LYS A 233 12.34 -23.75 -3.01
CA LYS A 233 13.80 -23.66 -2.98
C LYS A 233 14.22 -22.21 -2.79
N ALA A 234 15.20 -22.00 -1.92
CA ALA A 234 15.77 -20.68 -1.63
C ALA A 234 16.19 -19.92 -2.89
N GLU A 235 16.79 -20.63 -3.86
CA GLU A 235 17.24 -20.09 -5.14
C GLU A 235 16.13 -19.40 -5.95
N LYS A 236 14.87 -19.86 -5.85
CA LYS A 236 13.74 -19.26 -6.55
C LYS A 236 13.42 -17.85 -6.02
N TYR A 237 13.59 -17.64 -4.71
CA TYR A 237 13.41 -16.32 -4.08
C TYR A 237 14.54 -15.37 -4.43
N GLN A 238 15.76 -15.86 -4.50
CA GLN A 238 16.90 -15.07 -4.95
C GLN A 238 16.76 -14.69 -6.43
N LEU A 239 16.40 -15.66 -7.29
CA LEU A 239 16.16 -15.41 -8.70
C LEU A 239 15.04 -14.37 -8.91
N TYR A 240 13.94 -14.48 -8.17
CA TYR A 240 12.82 -13.54 -8.23
C TYR A 240 13.28 -12.09 -8.03
N ARG A 241 14.03 -11.82 -6.96
CA ARG A 241 14.52 -10.47 -6.65
C ARG A 241 15.46 -9.93 -7.72
N ARG A 242 16.49 -10.70 -8.04
CA ARG A 242 17.49 -10.32 -9.04
C ARG A 242 16.82 -10.04 -10.39
N TYR A 243 15.98 -10.95 -10.82
CA TYR A 243 15.31 -10.84 -12.12
C TYR A 243 14.41 -9.60 -12.20
N ASN A 244 13.61 -9.32 -11.18
CA ASN A 244 12.75 -8.14 -11.16
C ASN A 244 13.56 -6.84 -11.28
N ILE A 245 14.64 -6.71 -10.52
CA ILE A 245 15.51 -5.52 -10.59
C ILE A 245 16.21 -5.41 -11.96
N GLU A 246 16.67 -6.52 -12.54
CA GLU A 246 17.23 -6.54 -13.87
C GLU A 246 16.22 -6.05 -14.93
N GLN A 247 14.94 -6.47 -14.85
CA GLN A 247 13.92 -6.01 -15.79
C GLN A 247 13.60 -4.52 -15.60
N LEU A 248 13.51 -4.02 -14.38
CA LEU A 248 13.36 -2.59 -14.09
C LEU A 248 14.49 -1.79 -14.72
N ASN A 249 15.74 -2.15 -14.43
CA ASN A 249 16.92 -1.46 -14.94
C ASN A 249 16.98 -1.45 -16.47
N LYS A 250 16.49 -2.50 -17.11
CA LYS A 250 16.61 -2.68 -18.57
C LYS A 250 15.51 -2.00 -19.35
N TYR A 251 14.28 -2.02 -18.84
CA TYR A 251 13.10 -1.69 -19.64
C TYR A 251 12.23 -0.56 -19.10
N ALA A 252 12.27 -0.26 -17.80
CA ALA A 252 11.57 0.90 -17.28
C ALA A 252 12.27 2.19 -17.73
N ASP A 253 11.51 3.19 -18.13
CA ASP A 253 12.04 4.52 -18.41
C ASP A 253 12.33 5.27 -17.11
N ALA A 254 11.46 5.11 -16.10
CA ALA A 254 11.69 5.57 -14.74
C ALA A 254 11.01 4.65 -13.71
N VAL A 255 11.60 4.60 -12.51
CA VAL A 255 11.04 3.93 -11.32
C VAL A 255 10.81 4.99 -10.26
N LEU A 256 9.55 5.18 -9.86
CA LEU A 256 9.12 6.23 -8.95
C LEU A 256 8.94 5.67 -7.55
N SER A 257 9.75 6.12 -6.61
CA SER A 257 9.60 5.79 -5.19
C SER A 257 8.81 6.86 -4.47
N VAL A 258 7.87 6.46 -3.61
CA VAL A 258 6.96 7.40 -2.92
C VAL A 258 7.62 8.15 -1.76
N SER A 259 8.84 7.77 -1.40
CA SER A 259 9.68 8.42 -0.40
C SER A 259 11.17 8.22 -0.73
N GLN A 260 12.04 9.03 -0.16
CA GLN A 260 13.48 8.90 -0.29
C GLN A 260 13.96 7.54 0.27
N ARG A 261 13.43 7.14 1.44
CA ARG A 261 13.77 5.84 2.05
C ARG A 261 13.42 4.67 1.15
N THR A 262 12.26 4.71 0.48
CA THR A 262 11.89 3.67 -0.50
C THR A 262 12.87 3.63 -1.67
N ALA A 263 13.32 4.79 -2.17
CA ALA A 263 14.30 4.86 -3.25
C ALA A 263 15.64 4.26 -2.83
N GLU A 264 16.11 4.58 -1.61
CA GLU A 264 17.35 4.03 -1.04
C GLU A 264 17.29 2.50 -0.96
N ILE A 265 16.21 1.94 -0.38
CA ILE A 265 16.03 0.48 -0.29
C ILE A 265 16.06 -0.16 -1.69
N MET A 266 15.39 0.43 -2.68
CA MET A 266 15.41 -0.10 -4.04
C MET A 266 16.81 -0.04 -4.66
N MET A 267 17.58 1.04 -4.44
CA MET A 267 18.97 1.18 -4.90
C MET A 267 19.91 0.21 -4.17
N GLU A 268 19.77 0.02 -2.86
CA GLU A 268 20.47 -1.00 -2.09
C GLU A 268 20.24 -2.43 -2.64
N ARG A 269 19.06 -2.66 -3.26
CA ARG A 269 18.71 -3.93 -3.92
C ARG A 269 19.08 -3.98 -5.41
N GLY A 270 19.83 -2.99 -5.91
CA GLY A 270 20.43 -2.99 -7.24
C GLY A 270 19.67 -2.20 -8.30
N LEU A 271 18.65 -1.42 -7.94
CA LEU A 271 18.06 -0.45 -8.85
C LEU A 271 19.11 0.62 -9.17
N LYS A 272 19.30 0.91 -10.45
CA LYS A 272 20.27 1.90 -10.91
C LYS A 272 19.80 3.32 -10.55
N PRO A 273 20.72 4.19 -10.05
CA PRO A 273 20.36 5.55 -9.66
C PRO A 273 19.70 6.38 -10.77
N GLU A 274 20.15 6.21 -12.03
CA GLU A 274 19.60 6.91 -13.19
C GLU A 274 18.15 6.51 -13.52
N LYS A 275 17.67 5.38 -13.01
CA LYS A 275 16.27 4.94 -13.12
C LYS A 275 15.41 5.39 -11.96
N SER A 276 16.01 5.66 -10.81
CA SER A 276 15.32 6.00 -9.57
C SER A 276 14.95 7.47 -9.51
N LYS A 277 13.67 7.75 -9.24
CA LYS A 277 13.17 9.11 -8.96
C LYS A 277 12.27 9.06 -7.72
N VAL A 278 12.34 10.08 -6.88
CA VAL A 278 11.43 10.22 -5.75
C VAL A 278 10.24 11.08 -6.16
N LEU A 279 9.05 10.55 -5.99
CA LEU A 279 7.79 11.24 -6.24
C LEU A 279 6.84 11.02 -5.08
N TYR A 280 6.80 11.96 -4.14
CA TYR A 280 5.82 11.91 -3.04
C TYR A 280 4.40 11.96 -3.58
N ILE A 281 3.53 11.11 -3.03
CA ILE A 281 2.13 11.02 -3.46
C ILE A 281 1.38 12.31 -3.17
N GLY A 282 0.47 12.68 -4.09
CA GLY A 282 -0.50 13.73 -3.88
C GLY A 282 -1.74 13.21 -3.15
N THR A 283 -2.42 14.08 -2.44
CA THR A 283 -3.65 13.74 -1.74
C THR A 283 -4.66 14.89 -1.75
N LYS A 284 -5.95 14.55 -1.78
CA LYS A 284 -7.04 15.52 -1.60
C LYS A 284 -7.11 16.08 -0.18
N VAL A 285 -6.63 15.30 0.80
CA VAL A 285 -6.60 15.75 2.21
C VAL A 285 -5.65 16.94 2.36
N ALA A 286 -4.56 17.00 1.57
CA ALA A 286 -3.66 18.16 1.57
C ALA A 286 -4.31 19.44 1.02
N GLU A 287 -5.34 19.32 0.19
CA GLU A 287 -6.09 20.47 -0.34
C GLU A 287 -6.98 21.12 0.74
N ALA A 288 -7.39 20.34 1.73
CA ALA A 288 -8.15 20.80 2.88
C ALA A 288 -7.25 21.29 4.03
N GLN A 289 -5.95 21.46 3.79
CA GLN A 289 -4.94 21.75 4.80
C GLN A 289 -5.31 22.96 5.64
N VAL A 290 -5.65 22.73 6.90
CA VAL A 290 -5.88 23.75 7.91
C VAL A 290 -4.53 24.00 8.59
N GLY A 291 -3.84 25.06 8.23
CA GLY A 291 -2.62 25.47 8.93
C GLY A 291 -2.95 25.78 10.39
N LYS A 292 -2.74 24.86 11.27
CA LYS A 292 -2.93 25.04 12.70
C LYS A 292 -1.65 24.68 13.44
N SER A 293 -1.09 25.67 14.10
CA SER A 293 -0.42 25.45 15.37
C SER A 293 -1.50 25.05 16.37
N ILE A 294 -1.43 23.84 16.92
CA ILE A 294 -2.27 23.46 18.05
C ILE A 294 -1.50 23.91 19.28
N ALA A 295 -1.76 25.15 19.72
CA ALA A 295 -1.29 25.57 21.03
C ALA A 295 -1.89 24.63 22.08
N HIS A 296 -1.06 23.84 22.73
CA HIS A 296 -1.47 22.97 23.82
C HIS A 296 -2.17 23.81 24.92
N LYS A 297 -3.44 23.51 25.18
CA LYS A 297 -4.29 24.31 26.10
C LYS A 297 -4.45 23.68 27.47
N GLY A 298 -3.78 22.58 27.77
CA GLY A 298 -4.00 21.84 29.02
C GLY A 298 -2.75 21.24 29.63
N SER A 299 -2.91 20.61 30.78
CA SER A 299 -1.87 19.84 31.49
C SER A 299 -1.75 18.39 31.00
N VAL A 300 -2.57 17.98 30.05
CA VAL A 300 -2.67 16.59 29.53
C VAL A 300 -2.46 16.60 28.04
N LEU A 301 -1.51 15.79 27.57
CA LEU A 301 -1.21 15.61 26.15
C LEU A 301 -2.12 14.52 25.53
N THR A 302 -2.81 14.83 24.47
CA THR A 302 -3.64 13.87 23.73
C THR A 302 -2.86 13.32 22.54
N ILE A 303 -2.52 12.03 22.59
CA ILE A 303 -1.87 11.33 21.48
C ILE A 303 -2.87 10.47 20.70
N ALA A 304 -2.66 10.28 19.39
CA ALA A 304 -3.52 9.45 18.56
C ALA A 304 -2.76 8.40 17.76
N TYR A 305 -3.33 7.21 17.67
CA TYR A 305 -2.92 6.17 16.72
C TYR A 305 -4.11 5.80 15.82
N LEU A 306 -3.91 5.90 14.52
CA LEU A 306 -4.86 5.51 13.48
C LEU A 306 -4.29 4.34 12.69
N GLY A 307 -5.05 3.25 12.52
CA GLY A 307 -4.55 2.14 11.70
C GLY A 307 -5.13 0.77 12.05
N TYR A 308 -4.29 -0.24 11.87
CA TYR A 308 -4.68 -1.64 12.05
C TYR A 308 -4.10 -2.20 13.36
N LYS A 309 -4.84 -3.10 14.00
CA LYS A 309 -4.38 -3.90 15.15
C LYS A 309 -3.43 -5.00 14.68
N ARG A 310 -2.20 -4.61 14.28
CA ARG A 310 -1.19 -5.49 13.69
C ARG A 310 0.20 -5.18 14.28
N ILE A 311 1.08 -6.19 14.26
CA ILE A 311 2.45 -6.08 14.77
C ILE A 311 3.27 -5.11 13.91
N ASP A 312 3.28 -5.31 12.60
CA ASP A 312 4.03 -4.47 11.65
C ASP A 312 3.62 -3.00 11.69
N LYS A 313 2.35 -2.71 12.02
CA LYS A 313 1.85 -1.34 12.17
C LYS A 313 2.14 -0.72 13.55
N GLY A 314 2.74 -1.51 14.46
CA GLY A 314 3.21 -1.05 15.76
C GLY A 314 2.13 -0.86 16.81
N PHE A 315 0.91 -1.41 16.61
CA PHE A 315 -0.15 -1.29 17.62
C PHE A 315 0.27 -1.89 18.96
N TYR A 316 0.81 -3.09 18.96
CA TYR A 316 1.24 -3.77 20.18
C TYR A 316 2.49 -3.15 20.79
N PHE A 317 3.43 -2.70 19.94
CA PHE A 317 4.59 -1.92 20.38
C PHE A 317 4.17 -0.64 21.12
N LEU A 318 3.19 0.09 20.58
CA LEU A 318 2.68 1.31 21.22
C LEU A 318 2.16 1.03 22.62
N LEU A 319 1.32 0.00 22.80
CA LEU A 319 0.78 -0.35 24.12
C LEU A 319 1.87 -0.82 25.08
N GLU A 320 2.82 -1.62 24.61
CA GLU A 320 3.97 -2.07 25.38
C GLU A 320 4.84 -0.89 25.82
N ALA A 321 5.20 0.00 24.91
CA ALA A 321 5.99 1.18 25.23
C ALA A 321 5.27 2.11 26.22
N LEU A 322 3.97 2.36 26.02
CA LEU A 322 3.18 3.18 26.97
C LEU A 322 3.09 2.54 28.36
N SER A 323 3.14 1.21 28.48
CA SER A 323 3.15 0.52 29.79
C SER A 323 4.44 0.76 30.59
N LEU A 324 5.52 1.16 29.91
CA LEU A 324 6.82 1.47 30.53
C LEU A 324 6.94 2.94 30.99
N LEU A 325 5.96 3.79 30.66
CA LEU A 325 5.96 5.18 31.12
C LEU A 325 5.90 5.31 32.63
N ASP A 326 6.66 6.25 33.17
CA ASP A 326 6.48 6.67 34.60
C ASP A 326 5.03 7.07 34.85
N THR A 327 4.46 6.65 35.95
CA THR A 327 3.04 6.89 36.31
C THR A 327 2.67 8.38 36.26
N ARG A 328 3.58 9.27 36.67
CA ARG A 328 3.34 10.73 36.61
C ARG A 328 3.25 11.26 35.17
N ILE A 329 3.97 10.65 34.25
CA ILE A 329 3.90 10.98 32.84
C ILE A 329 2.66 10.36 32.21
N ALA A 330 2.43 9.05 32.44
CA ALA A 330 1.29 8.33 31.91
C ALA A 330 -0.06 8.97 32.30
N SER A 331 -0.20 9.43 33.54
CA SER A 331 -1.42 10.13 34.02
C SER A 331 -1.70 11.47 33.35
N LYS A 332 -0.75 12.00 32.57
CA LYS A 332 -0.88 13.20 31.76
C LYS A 332 -1.03 12.91 30.26
N VAL A 333 -1.30 11.67 29.88
CA VAL A 333 -1.49 11.27 28.48
C VAL A 333 -2.90 10.75 28.27
N ASN A 334 -3.62 11.34 27.33
CA ASN A 334 -4.84 10.77 26.75
C ASN A 334 -4.48 10.00 25.48
N LEU A 335 -5.10 8.83 25.28
CA LEU A 335 -4.87 7.98 24.11
C LEU A 335 -6.14 7.87 23.26
N VAL A 336 -6.07 8.33 22.02
CA VAL A 336 -7.10 8.17 21.00
C VAL A 336 -6.68 7.06 20.04
N LEU A 337 -7.53 6.05 19.88
CA LEU A 337 -7.29 4.91 18.97
C LEU A 337 -8.41 4.84 17.93
N ALA A 338 -8.07 4.96 16.63
CA ALA A 338 -9.01 4.66 15.54
C ALA A 338 -8.62 3.31 14.91
N VAL A 339 -9.05 2.23 15.55
CA VAL A 339 -8.62 0.85 15.30
C VAL A 339 -9.78 -0.12 15.39
N ARG A 340 -9.99 -0.93 14.37
CA ARG A 340 -11.03 -1.98 14.41
C ARG A 340 -10.66 -3.10 15.38
N GLY A 341 -11.60 -3.46 16.24
CA GLY A 341 -11.49 -4.59 17.15
C GLY A 341 -10.56 -4.35 18.35
N ALA A 342 -10.23 -3.10 18.68
CA ALA A 342 -9.66 -2.73 19.95
C ALA A 342 -10.78 -2.39 20.94
N THR A 343 -10.58 -2.68 22.25
CA THR A 343 -11.52 -2.30 23.31
C THR A 343 -10.84 -1.50 24.41
N VAL A 344 -11.61 -0.71 25.13
CA VAL A 344 -11.12 0.14 26.23
C VAL A 344 -10.52 -0.73 27.35
N GLU A 345 -11.16 -1.85 27.66
CA GLU A 345 -10.72 -2.82 28.68
C GLU A 345 -9.37 -3.44 28.30
N GLU A 346 -9.20 -3.82 27.01
CA GLU A 346 -7.93 -4.35 26.51
C GLU A 346 -6.80 -3.33 26.70
N VAL A 347 -7.06 -2.06 26.38
CA VAL A 347 -6.04 -1.01 26.49
C VAL A 347 -5.69 -0.76 27.95
N TYR A 348 -6.68 -0.57 28.83
CA TYR A 348 -6.40 -0.35 30.26
C TYR A 348 -5.75 -1.55 30.93
N SER A 349 -6.01 -2.79 30.49
CA SER A 349 -5.30 -3.96 31.00
C SER A 349 -3.80 -3.94 30.70
N LYS A 350 -3.37 -3.22 29.66
CA LYS A 350 -1.96 -3.07 29.26
C LYS A 350 -1.33 -1.79 29.81
N VAL A 351 -2.09 -0.69 29.84
CA VAL A 351 -1.61 0.64 30.21
C VAL A 351 -2.55 1.29 31.27
N PRO A 352 -2.58 0.75 32.49
CA PRO A 352 -3.56 1.15 33.50
C PRO A 352 -3.43 2.60 33.99
N ASN A 353 -2.24 3.20 33.81
CA ASN A 353 -1.94 4.54 34.32
C ASN A 353 -2.23 5.68 33.31
N ILE A 354 -2.67 5.36 32.07
CA ILE A 354 -3.08 6.36 31.08
C ILE A 354 -4.31 7.12 31.60
N SER A 355 -4.31 8.45 31.44
CA SER A 355 -5.37 9.33 31.94
C SER A 355 -6.75 8.98 31.34
N LYS A 356 -6.82 8.89 30.00
CA LYS A 356 -8.08 8.59 29.29
C LYS A 356 -7.80 7.79 28.02
N VAL A 357 -8.67 6.83 27.71
CA VAL A 357 -8.67 6.08 26.45
C VAL A 357 -9.98 6.37 25.69
N THR A 358 -9.86 6.76 24.42
CA THR A 358 -10.99 6.93 23.52
C THR A 358 -10.79 6.04 22.29
N ILE A 359 -11.78 5.21 21.93
CA ILE A 359 -11.67 4.27 20.80
C ILE A 359 -12.76 4.55 19.77
N PHE A 360 -12.33 4.65 18.52
CA PHE A 360 -13.15 4.61 17.32
C PHE A 360 -12.94 3.25 16.63
N ASN A 361 -14.01 2.54 16.29
CA ASN A 361 -13.93 1.22 15.67
C ASN A 361 -13.61 1.31 14.15
N GLY A 362 -12.44 1.81 13.83
CA GLY A 362 -12.02 2.24 12.49
C GLY A 362 -12.51 3.66 12.21
N TYR A 363 -12.26 4.13 10.98
CA TYR A 363 -12.67 5.48 10.56
C TYR A 363 -12.80 5.57 9.04
N SER A 364 -13.48 6.60 8.60
CA SER A 364 -13.52 7.09 7.22
C SER A 364 -12.87 8.48 7.13
N HIS A 365 -12.49 8.91 5.93
CA HIS A 365 -11.89 10.24 5.73
C HIS A 365 -12.76 11.40 6.25
N HIS A 366 -14.10 11.26 6.22
CA HIS A 366 -15.02 12.29 6.72
C HIS A 366 -14.96 12.44 8.25
N GLU A 367 -14.58 11.39 8.96
CA GLU A 367 -14.50 11.38 10.42
C GLU A 367 -13.16 11.89 10.94
N LEU A 368 -12.12 11.98 10.10
CA LEU A 368 -10.78 12.40 10.50
C LEU A 368 -10.77 13.72 11.26
N LYS A 369 -11.51 14.73 10.78
CA LYS A 369 -11.60 16.03 11.43
C LYS A 369 -12.17 15.93 12.84
N HIS A 370 -13.17 15.06 13.05
CA HIS A 370 -13.76 14.81 14.36
C HIS A 370 -12.80 14.07 15.30
N ILE A 371 -12.17 13.00 14.78
CA ILE A 371 -11.25 12.16 15.57
C ILE A 371 -10.01 12.95 16.01
N LEU A 372 -9.49 13.80 15.12
CA LEU A 372 -8.24 14.52 15.31
C LEU A 372 -8.41 15.93 15.90
N ASN A 373 -9.65 16.36 16.20
CA ASN A 373 -9.93 17.73 16.65
C ASN A 373 -9.14 18.15 17.89
N ASP A 374 -9.08 17.25 18.89
CA ASP A 374 -8.44 17.50 20.19
C ASP A 374 -7.12 16.70 20.36
N VAL A 375 -6.52 16.26 19.24
CA VAL A 375 -5.27 15.50 19.25
C VAL A 375 -4.09 16.47 19.08
N ASP A 376 -3.13 16.38 19.99
CA ASP A 376 -1.93 17.19 20.02
C ASP A 376 -0.79 16.57 19.22
N LEU A 377 -0.70 15.22 19.20
CA LEU A 377 0.39 14.47 18.58
C LEU A 377 -0.09 13.15 18.01
N GLY A 378 0.14 12.91 16.75
CA GLY A 378 -0.06 11.62 16.12
C GLY A 378 1.12 10.68 16.38
N VAL A 379 0.88 9.38 16.52
CA VAL A 379 1.94 8.39 16.73
C VAL A 379 1.92 7.37 15.59
N ILE A 380 3.07 7.22 14.90
CA ILE A 380 3.27 6.31 13.78
C ILE A 380 4.37 5.28 14.15
N PRO A 381 4.06 4.27 14.96
CA PRO A 381 5.05 3.40 15.57
C PRO A 381 5.32 2.13 14.74
N VAL A 382 5.41 2.28 13.42
CA VAL A 382 5.59 1.15 12.49
C VAL A 382 6.89 0.40 12.78
N LEU A 383 6.84 -0.93 12.66
CA LEU A 383 7.99 -1.83 12.84
C LEU A 383 8.54 -2.36 11.50
N TRP A 384 8.07 -1.84 10.39
CA TRP A 384 8.51 -2.18 9.05
C TRP A 384 8.82 -0.93 8.23
N GLU A 385 9.50 -1.09 7.11
CA GLU A 385 9.82 -0.01 6.17
C GLU A 385 8.55 0.42 5.41
N ASP A 386 7.62 1.10 6.09
CA ASP A 386 6.39 1.60 5.45
C ASP A 386 6.74 2.69 4.42
N ASN A 387 6.41 2.47 3.17
CA ASN A 387 6.88 3.31 2.06
C ASN A 387 6.57 4.80 2.24
N LEU A 388 5.31 5.12 2.53
CA LEU A 388 4.83 6.43 2.99
C LEU A 388 3.42 6.23 3.57
N PRO A 389 3.28 6.10 4.89
CA PRO A 389 1.99 5.80 5.50
C PRO A 389 0.95 6.88 5.22
N GLN A 390 -0.19 6.48 4.65
CA GLN A 390 -1.30 7.40 4.37
C GLN A 390 -1.78 8.11 5.63
N VAL A 391 -1.81 7.41 6.77
CA VAL A 391 -2.20 7.98 8.07
C VAL A 391 -1.30 9.13 8.53
N SER A 392 -0.01 9.10 8.17
CA SER A 392 0.91 10.22 8.47
C SER A 392 0.52 11.47 7.70
N ILE A 393 0.20 11.32 6.42
CA ILE A 393 -0.28 12.41 5.55
C ILE A 393 -1.62 12.95 6.09
N GLU A 394 -2.53 12.06 6.48
CA GLU A 394 -3.84 12.41 7.03
C GLU A 394 -3.69 13.24 8.31
N MET A 395 -2.88 12.82 9.27
CA MET A 395 -2.63 13.56 10.50
C MET A 395 -2.01 14.93 10.24
N VAL A 396 -0.93 14.97 9.46
CA VAL A 396 -0.23 16.24 9.13
C VAL A 396 -1.16 17.19 8.37
N SER A 397 -1.99 16.69 7.45
CA SER A 397 -2.95 17.53 6.71
C SER A 397 -4.04 18.14 7.59
N MET A 398 -4.37 17.48 8.71
CA MET A 398 -5.32 17.98 9.72
C MET A 398 -4.66 18.88 10.78
N GLY A 399 -3.37 19.24 10.59
CA GLY A 399 -2.64 20.09 11.50
C GLY A 399 -2.14 19.35 12.76
N VAL A 400 -2.11 18.03 12.74
CA VAL A 400 -1.60 17.20 13.85
C VAL A 400 -0.16 16.80 13.52
N PRO A 401 0.87 17.27 14.27
CA PRO A 401 2.24 16.82 14.14
C PRO A 401 2.36 15.34 14.49
N ILE A 402 3.38 14.65 13.97
CA ILE A 402 3.56 13.23 14.21
C ILE A 402 4.89 12.93 14.91
N LEU A 403 4.85 11.99 15.87
CA LEU A 403 6.01 11.28 16.40
C LEU A 403 6.05 9.90 15.74
N CYS A 404 7.07 9.65 14.94
CA CYS A 404 7.12 8.46 14.11
C CYS A 404 8.39 7.64 14.33
N SER A 405 8.29 6.35 13.99
CA SER A 405 9.44 5.44 13.88
C SER A 405 10.41 5.92 12.78
N SER A 406 11.70 5.65 12.95
CA SER A 406 12.72 5.87 11.92
C SER A 406 12.58 4.96 10.71
N PHE A 407 11.69 3.96 10.76
CA PHE A 407 11.42 3.05 9.65
C PHE A 407 10.46 3.66 8.63
N GLY A 408 10.86 3.60 7.35
CA GLY A 408 10.04 4.03 6.22
C GLY A 408 9.96 5.56 6.05
N GLY A 409 9.03 5.98 5.19
CA GLY A 409 8.95 7.36 4.70
C GLY A 409 8.25 8.35 5.64
N ALA A 410 7.68 7.91 6.77
CA ALA A 410 6.98 8.83 7.69
C ALA A 410 7.92 9.88 8.30
N SER A 411 9.18 9.50 8.57
CA SER A 411 10.21 10.39 9.12
C SER A 411 10.51 11.58 8.23
N GLU A 412 10.35 11.44 6.93
CA GLU A 412 10.59 12.52 5.96
C GLU A 412 9.55 13.65 6.07
N LEU A 413 8.36 13.36 6.62
CA LEU A 413 7.33 14.37 6.86
C LEU A 413 7.67 15.28 8.05
N CYS A 414 8.48 14.78 9.00
CA CYS A 414 8.77 15.48 10.24
C CYS A 414 9.79 16.62 10.07
N GLY A 415 10.82 16.39 9.24
CA GLY A 415 11.91 17.34 9.03
C GLY A 415 12.77 17.65 10.27
N ASP A 416 12.47 17.07 11.45
CA ASP A 416 13.19 17.24 12.70
C ASP A 416 13.28 15.92 13.47
N ASN A 417 14.51 15.57 13.90
CA ASN A 417 14.79 14.30 14.59
C ASN A 417 14.14 14.21 15.99
N ASP A 418 13.74 15.31 16.60
CA ASP A 418 12.99 15.28 17.86
C ASP A 418 11.65 14.53 17.70
N PHE A 419 11.09 14.49 16.49
CA PHE A 419 9.85 13.80 16.14
C PHE A 419 10.05 12.41 15.52
N VAL A 420 11.29 11.90 15.51
CA VAL A 420 11.60 10.57 14.97
C VAL A 420 12.29 9.76 16.05
N PHE A 421 11.68 8.63 16.46
CA PHE A 421 12.31 7.70 17.39
C PHE A 421 12.90 6.49 16.65
N GLU A 422 13.91 5.86 17.24
CA GLU A 422 14.52 4.66 16.70
C GLU A 422 13.51 3.52 16.62
N GLY A 423 13.32 2.98 15.42
CA GLY A 423 12.31 1.97 15.13
C GLY A 423 12.45 0.72 16.01
N GLY A 424 11.37 0.36 16.72
CA GLY A 424 11.35 -0.76 17.66
C GLY A 424 12.01 -0.49 19.02
N ASN A 425 12.53 0.72 19.26
CA ASN A 425 13.13 1.10 20.54
C ASN A 425 12.09 1.81 21.44
N SER A 426 11.51 1.04 22.38
CA SER A 426 10.53 1.57 23.35
C SER A 426 11.10 2.66 24.24
N ILE A 427 12.38 2.56 24.62
CA ILE A 427 13.02 3.53 25.51
C ILE A 427 13.18 4.89 24.80
N ASP A 428 13.63 4.90 23.53
CA ASP A 428 13.73 6.15 22.78
C ASP A 428 12.34 6.78 22.56
N PHE A 429 11.33 5.96 22.22
CA PHE A 429 9.96 6.44 22.09
C PHE A 429 9.44 7.10 23.36
N ILE A 430 9.55 6.43 24.54
CA ILE A 430 9.03 7.00 25.80
C ILE A 430 9.82 8.23 26.25
N ASN A 431 11.12 8.29 25.98
CA ASN A 431 11.94 9.48 26.29
C ASN A 431 11.46 10.70 25.49
N LYS A 432 11.20 10.53 24.17
CA LYS A 432 10.68 11.61 23.32
C LYS A 432 9.26 11.99 23.72
N LEU A 433 8.39 11.02 23.98
CA LEU A 433 7.03 11.28 24.43
C LEU A 433 7.01 12.02 25.77
N SER A 434 7.81 11.59 26.75
CA SER A 434 7.93 12.24 28.05
C SER A 434 8.39 13.69 27.93
N LYS A 435 9.36 13.97 27.04
CA LYS A 435 9.82 15.34 26.73
C LYS A 435 8.66 16.22 26.24
N PHE A 436 7.76 15.69 25.39
CA PHE A 436 6.60 16.42 24.90
C PHE A 436 5.50 16.58 25.97
N VAL A 437 5.34 15.60 26.87
CA VAL A 437 4.40 15.72 28.00
C VAL A 437 4.85 16.77 28.99
N GLU A 438 6.16 16.85 29.27
CA GLU A 438 6.73 17.83 30.20
C GLU A 438 6.83 19.23 29.59
N HIS A 439 7.08 19.30 28.28
CA HIS A 439 7.30 20.54 27.51
C HIS A 439 6.45 20.60 26.25
N PRO A 440 5.13 20.71 26.34
CA PRO A 440 4.21 20.61 25.18
C PRO A 440 4.47 21.67 24.07
N ASN A 441 5.00 22.83 24.45
CA ASN A 441 5.36 23.88 23.50
C ASN A 441 6.44 23.47 22.49
N LEU A 442 7.19 22.39 22.76
CA LEU A 442 8.16 21.84 21.80
C LEU A 442 7.48 21.24 20.58
N ILE A 443 6.21 20.85 20.69
CA ILE A 443 5.45 20.28 19.57
C ILE A 443 5.27 21.29 18.44
N ASP A 444 5.16 22.58 18.76
CA ASP A 444 5.02 23.64 17.74
C ASP A 444 6.25 23.77 16.82
N LYS A 445 7.42 23.31 17.26
CA LYS A 445 8.64 23.29 16.43
C LYS A 445 8.52 22.39 15.20
N TYR A 446 7.59 21.41 15.23
CA TYR A 446 7.33 20.53 14.10
C TYR A 446 7.13 21.32 12.80
N TRP A 447 6.29 22.35 12.84
CA TRP A 447 5.88 23.08 11.65
C TRP A 447 6.97 23.91 11.00
N GLY A 448 8.04 24.23 11.73
CA GLY A 448 9.19 24.98 11.19
C GLY A 448 10.02 24.20 10.16
N LYS A 449 9.98 22.86 10.21
CA LYS A 449 10.78 21.99 9.35
C LYS A 449 9.97 20.93 8.62
N ALA A 450 8.68 20.76 8.94
CA ALA A 450 7.82 19.76 8.34
C ALA A 450 7.74 19.89 6.82
N MET A 451 7.76 18.76 6.13
CA MET A 451 7.61 18.73 4.69
C MET A 451 6.21 19.25 4.29
N LYS A 452 6.15 20.11 3.29
CA LYS A 452 4.87 20.52 2.69
C LYS A 452 4.28 19.35 1.92
N LEU A 453 3.06 18.98 2.27
CA LEU A 453 2.31 17.92 1.59
C LEU A 453 1.97 18.36 0.15
N LYS A 454 1.98 17.39 -0.75
CA LYS A 454 1.60 17.62 -2.16
C LYS A 454 0.08 17.49 -2.34
N THR A 455 -0.54 18.50 -2.93
CA THR A 455 -1.89 18.36 -3.48
C THR A 455 -1.87 17.48 -4.73
N MET A 456 -3.05 17.01 -5.18
CA MET A 456 -3.12 16.25 -6.44
C MET A 456 -2.64 17.08 -7.64
N GLY A 457 -2.91 18.38 -7.66
CA GLY A 457 -2.43 19.26 -8.73
C GLY A 457 -0.91 19.42 -8.78
N ILE A 458 -0.24 19.47 -7.63
CA ILE A 458 1.24 19.49 -7.57
C ILE A 458 1.78 18.14 -8.03
N ASN A 459 1.25 17.04 -7.51
CA ASN A 459 1.68 15.70 -7.89
C ASN A 459 1.51 15.44 -9.40
N TYR A 460 0.40 15.89 -9.98
CA TYR A 460 0.18 15.78 -11.43
C TYR A 460 1.25 16.55 -12.23
N ARG A 461 1.57 17.79 -11.85
CA ARG A 461 2.63 18.54 -12.55
C ARG A 461 3.99 17.84 -12.48
N ASP A 462 4.33 17.27 -11.32
CA ASP A 462 5.57 16.53 -11.16
C ASP A 462 5.57 15.24 -12.01
N LEU A 463 4.41 14.56 -12.13
CA LEU A 463 4.24 13.42 -13.02
C LEU A 463 4.44 13.80 -14.48
N MET A 464 3.88 14.93 -14.93
CA MET A 464 4.02 15.39 -16.30
C MET A 464 5.49 15.64 -16.69
N GLN A 465 6.29 16.21 -15.81
CA GLN A 465 7.74 16.38 -16.01
C GLN A 465 8.48 15.04 -16.20
N ILE A 466 7.92 13.95 -15.69
CA ILE A 466 8.49 12.61 -15.86
C ILE A 466 7.95 11.96 -17.14
N TYR A 467 6.72 12.27 -17.51
CA TYR A 467 6.04 11.73 -18.69
C TYR A 467 6.52 12.41 -20.00
N GLU A 468 6.96 13.65 -19.95
CA GLU A 468 7.65 14.35 -21.02
C GLU A 468 9.11 13.87 -21.16
#